data_18a3be1712d2030cfbe7a5bff311afeb
#
_entry.id   18a3be1712d2030cfbe7a5bff311afeb
#
_cell.length_a   1.000
_cell.length_b   1.000
_cell.length_c   1.000
_cell.angle_alpha   90.00
_cell.angle_beta   90.00
_cell.angle_gamma   90.00
#
_symmetry.space_group_name_H-M   'P 1'
#
loop_
_entity.id
_entity.type
_entity.pdbx_description
1 polymer ?
#
loop_
_entity_poly.entity_id
_entity_poly.type
_entity_poly.pdbx_seq_one_letter_code
_entity_poly.pdbx_strand_id
1 'polypeptide(L)'
;MGLLRLAHERPEITPEVSVRETVQLMADAQIGAIAVRQGAAIVGLFTERDLLKRVVAEGLDPETTPVREVMTTDIVTVYDSTPVATAVAAMRTHRMRHLVIVDRAGNYLGLLAQRHLLFDLLVDLEAKVGDLTGYLMSADARGG
;
A
#
# COMPACT_ATOMS: atom_id res chain seq x y z
N MET A 1 -6.01 -14.22 -10.30
CA MET A 1 -5.59 -12.82 -10.28
C MET A 1 -5.16 -12.43 -8.90
N GLY A 2 -3.96 -11.95 -8.76
CA GLY A 2 -3.34 -11.73 -7.48
C GLY A 2 -3.45 -10.31 -6.96
N LEU A 3 -2.81 -10.06 -5.83
CA LEU A 3 -2.78 -8.74 -5.18
C LEU A 3 -2.07 -7.69 -6.04
N LEU A 4 -1.16 -8.10 -6.92
CA LEU A 4 -0.39 -7.17 -7.73
C LEU A 4 -1.27 -6.29 -8.63
N ARG A 5 -2.45 -6.77 -9.02
CA ARG A 5 -3.42 -5.98 -9.79
C ARG A 5 -3.90 -4.74 -9.06
N LEU A 6 -3.83 -4.75 -7.73
CA LEU A 6 -4.25 -3.65 -6.88
C LEU A 6 -3.09 -2.73 -6.48
N ALA A 7 -1.85 -3.16 -6.73
CA ALA A 7 -0.67 -2.42 -6.33
C ALA A 7 -0.36 -1.29 -7.32
N HIS A 8 0.32 -0.27 -6.81
CA HIS A 8 0.94 0.74 -7.67
C HIS A 8 2.09 0.13 -8.47
N GLU A 9 2.44 0.76 -9.57
CA GLU A 9 3.74 0.51 -10.21
C GLU A 9 4.82 0.66 -9.14
N ARG A 10 5.83 -0.18 -9.20
CA ARG A 10 6.85 -0.34 -8.16
C ARG A 10 7.56 0.98 -7.82
N PRO A 11 7.00 1.86 -6.98
CA PRO A 11 7.70 3.06 -6.58
C PRO A 11 8.84 2.69 -5.66
N GLU A 12 10.06 3.07 -6.02
CA GLU A 12 11.23 2.74 -5.22
C GLU A 12 12.30 3.83 -5.31
N ILE A 13 13.04 3.97 -4.22
CA ILE A 13 14.20 4.85 -4.11
C ILE A 13 15.31 4.10 -3.37
N THR A 14 16.51 4.69 -3.38
CA THR A 14 17.64 4.16 -2.60
C THR A 14 17.73 4.87 -1.25
N PRO A 15 18.41 4.28 -0.23
CA PRO A 15 18.45 4.85 1.12
C PRO A 15 19.08 6.24 1.23
N GLU A 16 19.93 6.60 0.29
CA GLU A 16 20.68 7.85 0.33
C GLU A 16 19.93 9.05 -0.27
N VAL A 17 18.79 8.80 -0.90
CA VAL A 17 17.95 9.87 -1.48
C VAL A 17 17.44 10.76 -0.35
N SER A 18 17.48 12.08 -0.55
CA SER A 18 17.00 13.03 0.47
C SER A 18 15.49 12.90 0.66
N VAL A 19 15.03 13.28 1.85
CA VAL A 19 13.59 13.36 2.14
C VAL A 19 12.91 14.29 1.14
N ARG A 20 13.54 15.43 0.81
CA ARG A 20 12.97 16.39 -0.12
C ARG A 20 12.72 15.77 -1.49
N GLU A 21 13.68 15.07 -2.04
CA GLU A 21 13.55 14.42 -3.34
C GLU A 21 12.52 13.30 -3.28
N THR A 22 12.51 12.53 -2.21
CA THR A 22 11.53 11.46 -1.98
C THR A 22 10.11 12.01 -1.95
N VAL A 23 9.88 13.09 -1.22
CA VAL A 23 8.57 13.75 -1.10
C VAL A 23 8.12 14.26 -2.47
N GLN A 24 9.03 14.81 -3.27
CA GLN A 24 8.69 15.29 -4.60
C GLN A 24 8.25 14.14 -5.51
N LEU A 25 8.95 13.01 -5.45
CA LEU A 25 8.56 11.81 -6.22
C LEU A 25 7.17 11.32 -5.80
N MET A 26 6.91 11.28 -4.49
CA MET A 26 5.61 10.85 -3.96
C MET A 26 4.49 11.80 -4.40
N ALA A 27 4.73 13.10 -4.32
CA ALA A 27 3.75 14.10 -4.71
C ALA A 27 3.44 14.03 -6.21
N ASP A 28 4.47 13.90 -7.04
CA ASP A 28 4.30 13.82 -8.48
C ASP A 28 3.57 12.54 -8.91
N ALA A 29 3.83 11.43 -8.23
CA ALA A 29 3.19 10.15 -8.49
C ALA A 29 1.85 9.99 -7.76
N GLN A 30 1.49 10.92 -6.88
CA GLN A 30 0.26 10.88 -6.07
C GLN A 30 0.17 9.61 -5.23
N ILE A 31 1.27 9.24 -4.59
CA ILE A 31 1.36 8.05 -3.72
C ILE A 31 1.70 8.47 -2.30
N GLY A 32 1.20 7.71 -1.33
CA GLY A 32 1.39 7.97 0.10
C GLY A 32 2.54 7.20 0.73
N ALA A 33 3.22 6.37 -0.04
CA ALA A 33 4.37 5.60 0.43
C ALA A 33 5.26 5.22 -0.74
N ILE A 34 6.54 5.00 -0.44
CA ILE A 34 7.52 4.58 -1.44
C ILE A 34 8.47 3.57 -0.79
N ALA A 35 8.85 2.55 -1.54
CA ALA A 35 9.76 1.52 -1.04
C ALA A 35 11.21 2.01 -1.12
N VAL A 36 11.99 1.67 -0.10
CA VAL A 36 13.42 1.97 -0.06
C VAL A 36 14.18 0.69 -0.32
N ARG A 37 14.94 0.69 -1.39
CA ARG A 37 15.62 -0.50 -1.90
C ARG A 37 17.13 -0.34 -1.81
N GLN A 38 17.79 -1.37 -1.27
CA GLN A 38 19.24 -1.45 -1.25
C GLN A 38 19.67 -2.77 -1.89
N GLY A 39 20.29 -2.68 -3.07
CA GLY A 39 20.60 -3.87 -3.85
C GLY A 39 19.31 -4.56 -4.32
N ALA A 40 19.15 -5.84 -4.02
CA ALA A 40 17.95 -6.61 -4.36
C ALA A 40 16.89 -6.58 -3.25
N ALA A 41 17.18 -5.99 -2.11
CA ALA A 41 16.32 -6.04 -0.93
C ALA A 41 15.59 -4.71 -0.69
N ILE A 42 14.32 -4.81 -0.28
CA ILE A 42 13.60 -3.66 0.27
C ILE A 42 13.99 -3.56 1.74
N VAL A 43 14.59 -2.45 2.13
CA VAL A 43 15.09 -2.23 3.50
C VAL A 43 14.16 -1.35 4.33
N GLY A 44 13.18 -0.71 3.72
CA GLY A 44 12.21 0.12 4.44
C GLY A 44 11.15 0.68 3.52
N LEU A 45 10.24 1.42 4.15
CA LEU A 45 9.23 2.22 3.47
C LEU A 45 9.29 3.64 4.01
N PHE A 46 9.13 4.62 3.15
CA PHE A 46 8.92 5.99 3.58
C PHE A 46 7.48 6.39 3.27
N THR A 47 6.76 6.86 4.29
CA THR A 47 5.32 7.15 4.20
C THR A 47 5.04 8.59 4.56
N GLU A 48 3.82 9.06 4.23
CA GLU A 48 3.34 10.37 4.66
C GLU A 48 3.40 10.54 6.18
N ARG A 49 3.15 9.45 6.92
CA ARG A 49 3.26 9.46 8.38
C ARG A 49 4.68 9.68 8.84
N ASP A 50 5.66 9.07 8.17
CA ASP A 50 7.08 9.28 8.47
C ASP A 50 7.47 10.73 8.23
N LEU A 51 7.00 11.32 7.15
CA LEU A 51 7.24 12.74 6.87
C LEU A 51 6.70 13.61 8.00
N LEU A 52 5.46 13.36 8.42
CA LEU A 52 4.84 14.14 9.49
C LEU A 52 5.55 13.95 10.82
N LYS A 53 5.75 12.70 11.25
CA LYS A 53 6.19 12.37 12.61
C LYS A 53 7.70 12.38 12.78
N ARG A 54 8.46 11.97 11.78
CA ARG A 54 9.91 11.77 11.90
C ARG A 54 10.73 12.87 11.25
N VAL A 55 10.13 13.67 10.39
CA VAL A 55 10.80 14.78 9.72
C VAL A 55 10.27 16.12 10.23
N VAL A 56 8.99 16.42 9.96
CA VAL A 56 8.42 17.73 10.28
C VAL A 56 8.31 17.93 11.79
N ALA A 57 7.73 16.99 12.52
CA ALA A 57 7.56 17.10 13.97
C ALA A 57 8.91 17.15 14.71
N GLU A 58 9.94 16.49 14.18
CA GLU A 58 11.27 16.49 14.78
C GLU A 58 12.15 17.65 14.31
N GLY A 59 11.66 18.50 13.43
CA GLY A 59 12.37 19.66 12.93
C GLY A 59 13.58 19.35 12.06
N LEU A 60 13.59 18.19 11.40
CA LEU A 60 14.69 17.82 10.51
C LEU A 60 14.59 18.55 9.18
N ASP A 61 15.74 18.87 8.59
CA ASP A 61 15.80 19.50 7.29
C ASP A 61 15.64 18.47 6.17
N PRO A 62 14.57 18.52 5.38
CA PRO A 62 14.35 17.56 4.30
C PRO A 62 15.45 17.55 3.24
N GLU A 63 16.13 18.67 3.03
CA GLU A 63 17.17 18.81 2.01
C GLU A 63 18.43 18.02 2.37
N THR A 64 18.71 17.88 3.66
CA THR A 64 19.97 17.27 4.15
C THR A 64 19.76 15.92 4.80
N THR A 65 18.53 15.52 5.06
CA THR A 65 18.23 14.24 5.72
C THR A 65 18.03 13.15 4.67
N PRO A 66 18.87 12.10 4.66
CA PRO A 66 18.64 10.96 3.78
C PRO A 66 17.46 10.12 4.30
N VAL A 67 16.73 9.52 3.39
CA VAL A 67 15.50 8.79 3.74
C VAL A 67 15.77 7.61 4.68
N ARG A 68 16.96 7.00 4.62
CA ARG A 68 17.32 5.90 5.52
C ARG A 68 17.22 6.25 7.00
N GLU A 69 17.39 7.52 7.36
CA GLU A 69 17.36 7.95 8.76
C GLU A 69 15.95 8.04 9.33
N VAL A 70 14.94 8.16 8.46
CA VAL A 70 13.56 8.43 8.87
C VAL A 70 12.55 7.41 8.34
N MET A 71 12.98 6.44 7.55
CA MET A 71 12.09 5.42 6.99
C MET A 71 11.61 4.44 8.05
N THR A 72 10.49 3.80 7.78
CA THR A 72 10.00 2.67 8.57
C THR A 72 10.73 1.40 8.12
N THR A 73 11.35 0.69 9.05
CA THR A 73 12.10 -0.55 8.76
C THR A 73 11.30 -1.82 9.03
N ASP A 74 10.25 -1.74 9.82
CA ASP A 74 9.35 -2.87 10.07
C ASP A 74 8.40 -3.03 8.87
N ILE A 75 8.87 -3.69 7.82
CA ILE A 75 8.06 -3.94 6.64
C ILE A 75 7.43 -5.33 6.71
N VAL A 76 6.23 -5.46 6.17
CA VAL A 76 5.54 -6.74 6.07
C VAL A 76 5.43 -7.09 4.58
N THR A 77 5.87 -8.28 4.23
CA THR A 77 5.84 -8.77 2.86
C THR A 77 4.72 -9.79 2.67
N VAL A 78 4.13 -9.78 1.50
CA VAL A 78 3.14 -10.76 1.07
C VAL A 78 3.47 -11.19 -0.35
N TYR A 79 2.86 -12.28 -0.79
CA TYR A 79 2.99 -12.75 -2.17
C TYR A 79 1.82 -12.27 -3.01
N ASP A 80 1.99 -12.25 -4.32
CA ASP A 80 0.88 -11.95 -5.23
C ASP A 80 -0.29 -12.90 -5.02
N SER A 81 0.00 -14.16 -4.70
CA SER A 81 -1.01 -15.20 -4.46
C SER A 81 -1.68 -15.12 -3.08
N THR A 82 -1.22 -14.24 -2.20
CA THR A 82 -1.81 -14.09 -0.86
C THR A 82 -3.27 -13.66 -1.00
N PRO A 83 -4.22 -14.36 -0.34
CA PRO A 83 -5.63 -13.96 -0.38
C PRO A 83 -5.84 -12.54 0.17
N VAL A 84 -6.81 -11.84 -0.38
CA VAL A 84 -7.15 -10.46 0.06
C VAL A 84 -7.45 -10.43 1.55
N ALA A 85 -8.23 -11.39 2.06
CA ALA A 85 -8.56 -11.47 3.49
C ALA A 85 -7.30 -11.59 4.37
N THR A 86 -6.31 -12.36 3.92
CA THR A 86 -5.04 -12.53 4.64
C THR A 86 -4.24 -11.22 4.63
N ALA A 87 -4.22 -10.52 3.50
CA ALA A 87 -3.54 -9.22 3.40
C ALA A 87 -4.20 -8.18 4.32
N VAL A 88 -5.52 -8.12 4.35
CA VAL A 88 -6.26 -7.23 5.26
C VAL A 88 -5.94 -7.55 6.71
N ALA A 89 -5.94 -8.85 7.08
CA ALA A 89 -5.59 -9.28 8.44
C ALA A 89 -4.16 -8.89 8.81
N ALA A 90 -3.21 -9.01 7.87
CA ALA A 90 -1.83 -8.60 8.10
C ALA A 90 -1.72 -7.11 8.39
N MET A 91 -2.42 -6.28 7.62
CA MET A 91 -2.45 -4.83 7.86
C MET A 91 -3.01 -4.49 9.24
N ARG A 92 -4.06 -5.18 9.66
CA ARG A 92 -4.68 -4.99 10.97
C ARG A 92 -3.75 -5.43 12.09
N THR A 93 -3.19 -6.63 11.98
CA THR A 93 -2.31 -7.20 13.00
C THR A 93 -1.05 -6.35 13.22
N HIS A 94 -0.44 -5.90 12.14
CA HIS A 94 0.80 -5.11 12.19
C HIS A 94 0.55 -3.59 12.21
N ARG A 95 -0.72 -3.17 12.16
CA ARG A 95 -1.11 -1.75 12.11
C ARG A 95 -0.43 -0.99 11.00
N MET A 96 -0.34 -1.61 9.83
CA MET A 96 0.31 -1.04 8.65
C MET A 96 -0.71 -0.77 7.55
N ARG A 97 -0.50 0.33 6.83
CA ARG A 97 -1.35 0.72 5.70
C ARG A 97 -0.78 0.30 4.36
N HIS A 98 0.41 -0.28 4.36
CA HIS A 98 1.13 -0.68 3.16
C HIS A 98 1.80 -2.03 3.38
N LEU A 99 1.72 -2.89 2.38
CA LEU A 99 2.41 -4.18 2.36
C LEU A 99 3.30 -4.22 1.11
N VAL A 100 4.44 -4.88 1.23
CA VAL A 100 5.36 -5.08 0.11
C VAL A 100 5.03 -6.42 -0.54
N ILE A 101 4.73 -6.41 -1.83
CA ILE A 101 4.50 -7.64 -2.59
C ILE A 101 5.82 -8.12 -3.17
N VAL A 102 6.16 -9.36 -2.88
CA VAL A 102 7.39 -10.00 -3.37
C VAL A 102 7.05 -11.31 -4.07
N ASP A 103 7.98 -11.78 -4.91
CA ASP A 103 7.89 -13.12 -5.48
C ASP A 103 8.52 -14.15 -4.51
N ARG A 104 8.52 -15.42 -4.91
CA ARG A 104 9.05 -16.49 -4.06
C ARG A 104 10.56 -16.40 -3.84
N ALA A 105 11.27 -15.69 -4.68
CA ALA A 105 12.70 -15.42 -4.52
C ALA A 105 12.97 -14.19 -3.66
N GLY A 106 11.91 -13.46 -3.25
CA GLY A 106 12.04 -12.25 -2.44
C GLY A 106 12.20 -10.98 -3.24
N ASN A 107 12.04 -11.03 -4.57
CA ASN A 107 12.14 -9.83 -5.40
C ASN A 107 10.91 -8.94 -5.24
N TYR A 108 11.14 -7.64 -5.18
CA TYR A 108 10.09 -6.64 -5.05
C TYR A 108 9.24 -6.57 -6.32
N LEU A 109 7.93 -6.76 -6.17
CA LEU A 109 6.98 -6.70 -7.28
C LEU A 109 6.10 -5.46 -7.24
N GLY A 110 5.75 -4.99 -6.07
CA GLY A 110 4.86 -3.83 -5.95
C GLY A 110 4.53 -3.49 -4.51
N LEU A 111 3.90 -2.34 -4.33
CA LEU A 111 3.49 -1.83 -3.04
C LEU A 111 1.97 -1.77 -2.97
N LEU A 112 1.39 -2.44 -1.97
CA LEU A 112 -0.05 -2.54 -1.80
C LEU A 112 -0.50 -1.58 -0.70
N ALA A 113 -1.38 -0.64 -1.05
CA ALA A 113 -1.95 0.30 -0.10
C ALA A 113 -3.28 -0.21 0.43
N GLN A 114 -3.54 -0.01 1.73
CA GLN A 114 -4.80 -0.37 2.38
C GLN A 114 -6.01 0.19 1.63
N ARG A 115 -5.94 1.45 1.19
CA ARG A 115 -7.05 2.08 0.48
C ARG A 115 -7.45 1.34 -0.79
N HIS A 116 -6.49 0.73 -1.49
CA HIS A 116 -6.77 -0.03 -2.71
C HIS A 116 -7.46 -1.34 -2.41
N LEU A 117 -7.06 -2.02 -1.33
CA LEU A 117 -7.74 -3.22 -0.85
C LEU A 117 -9.17 -2.91 -0.43
N LEU A 118 -9.35 -1.87 0.36
CA LEU A 118 -10.67 -1.49 0.86
C LEU A 118 -11.59 -1.05 -0.28
N PHE A 119 -11.06 -0.33 -1.25
CA PHE A 119 -11.82 0.08 -2.42
C PHE A 119 -12.30 -1.14 -3.23
N ASP A 120 -11.40 -2.11 -3.46
CA ASP A 120 -11.74 -3.35 -4.17
C ASP A 120 -12.83 -4.14 -3.45
N LEU A 121 -12.71 -4.26 -2.12
CA LEU A 121 -13.70 -4.94 -1.30
C LEU A 121 -15.05 -4.21 -1.32
N LEU A 122 -15.03 -2.89 -1.32
CA LEU A 122 -16.25 -2.09 -1.38
C LEU A 122 -16.96 -2.25 -2.71
N VAL A 123 -16.25 -2.22 -3.83
CA VAL A 123 -16.80 -2.46 -5.15
C VAL A 123 -17.42 -3.85 -5.23
N ASP A 124 -16.74 -4.86 -4.71
CA ASP A 124 -17.23 -6.24 -4.67
C ASP A 124 -18.52 -6.35 -3.84
N LEU A 125 -18.56 -5.70 -2.71
CA LEU A 125 -19.73 -5.68 -1.83
C LEU A 125 -20.90 -4.96 -2.49
N GLU A 126 -20.65 -3.84 -3.16
CA GLU A 126 -21.67 -3.12 -3.90
C GLU A 126 -22.31 -3.98 -5.01
N ALA A 127 -21.49 -4.75 -5.72
CA ALA A 127 -21.97 -5.68 -6.73
C ALA A 127 -22.87 -6.75 -6.12
N LYS A 128 -22.49 -7.33 -4.98
CA LYS A 128 -23.28 -8.32 -4.27
C LYS A 128 -24.61 -7.76 -3.77
N VAL A 129 -24.60 -6.55 -3.24
CA VAL A 129 -25.80 -5.86 -2.80
C VAL A 129 -26.71 -5.56 -3.99
N GLY A 130 -26.15 -5.10 -5.10
CA GLY A 130 -26.90 -4.88 -6.33
C GLY A 130 -27.57 -6.14 -6.85
N ASP A 131 -26.86 -7.26 -6.88
CA ASP A 131 -27.38 -8.55 -7.29
C ASP A 131 -28.53 -9.00 -6.37
N LEU A 132 -28.37 -8.87 -5.07
CA LEU A 132 -29.39 -9.22 -4.10
C LEU A 132 -30.61 -8.33 -4.24
N THR A 133 -30.44 -7.04 -4.41
CA THR A 133 -31.53 -6.09 -4.62
C THR A 133 -32.30 -6.43 -5.89
N GLY A 134 -31.60 -6.73 -6.97
CA GLY A 134 -32.22 -7.16 -8.24
C GLY A 134 -33.04 -8.44 -8.08
N TYR A 135 -32.51 -9.40 -7.32
CA TYR A 135 -33.22 -10.63 -7.04
C TYR A 135 -34.51 -10.38 -6.25
N LEU A 136 -34.44 -9.55 -5.20
CA LEU A 136 -35.60 -9.23 -4.37
C LEU A 136 -36.68 -8.49 -5.19
N MET A 137 -36.28 -7.54 -6.02
CA MET A 137 -37.21 -6.82 -6.89
C MET A 137 -37.87 -7.74 -7.91
N SER A 138 -37.16 -8.70 -8.48
CA SER A 138 -37.69 -9.69 -9.38
C SER A 138 -38.70 -10.61 -8.70
N ALA A 139 -38.39 -11.02 -7.45
CA ALA A 139 -39.27 -11.85 -6.64
C ALA A 139 -40.60 -11.12 -6.34
N ASP A 140 -40.53 -9.84 -5.98
CA ASP A 140 -41.69 -9.02 -5.73
C ASP A 140 -42.56 -8.87 -6.99
N ALA A 141 -41.94 -8.64 -8.12
CA ALA A 141 -42.65 -8.54 -9.40
C ALA A 141 -43.37 -9.82 -9.77
N ARG A 142 -42.82 -10.99 -9.39
CA ARG A 142 -43.45 -12.29 -9.64
C ARG A 142 -44.52 -12.62 -8.60
N GLY A 143 -44.38 -12.09 -7.39
CA GLY A 143 -45.30 -12.35 -6.30
C GLY A 143 -46.54 -11.46 -6.33
N GLY A 144 -46.50 -10.44 -7.16
CA GLY A 144 -47.60 -9.53 -7.32
C GLY A 144 -48.51 -9.97 -8.44
#